data_1479c10f053773b476e233f5e784e286
#
_entry.id   1479c10f053773b476e233f5e784e286
#
_cell.length_a   1.000
_cell.length_b   1.000
_cell.length_c   1.000
_cell.angle_alpha   90.00
_cell.angle_beta   90.00
_cell.angle_gamma   90.00
#
_symmetry.space_group_name_H-M   'P 1'
#
loop_
_entity.id
_entity.type
_entity.pdbx_description
1 polymer ?
#
loop_
_entity_poly.entity_id
_entity_poly.type
_entity_poly.pdbx_seq_one_letter_code
_entity_poly.pdbx_strand_id
1 'polypeptide(L)'
;RVTGVQTCALPISMARRLRDAGFPAEDVVVAGAGPHKANVVARYRGTGAARPLLLLAHLDVVEAKREDWSIDPFTLLEKDGYFYGRGTGDDKAQAAIWVANLIRYRQEGFRPSRDLIVALTADEEGGGPYNGVDWLLKTRRALIDAEYCLNEGGWGEMRGGKRLLNLVQVGEKHSASFRLEVRNAGGHSSMPVKENAVYRLAAALQRVATLELPFRLNDVTRQYLEALAGLEAEPIASQLRQAAGGDPAAMRAVAEASPQWNAVMRTTCVATGLDGGHAENALPQTAGARINCRILPDQTVEEVEAALRHAVADEKVVVTVTRSNGASPMSPLRDDVIAATRRLTSSLWPGVVAVPYMVMGGTDGRMLRTAGIPTYGVQGIFYDAGDIRFHGRDERVSVRSFYEGQEFLYRLVKDLAQ
;
A
#
# COMPACT_ATOMS: atom_id res chain seq x y z
N ARG A 1 -4.59 9.72 21.18
CA ARG A 1 -5.50 8.56 21.07
C ARG A 1 -6.72 9.01 20.29
N VAL A 2 -6.78 8.69 19.00
CA VAL A 2 -8.04 8.71 18.27
C VAL A 2 -8.88 7.62 18.94
N THR A 3 -9.82 8.02 19.77
CA THR A 3 -10.65 7.11 20.50
C THR A 3 -11.55 6.36 19.53
N GLY A 4 -11.75 5.05 19.73
CA GLY A 4 -12.52 4.16 18.86
C GLY A 4 -13.98 4.58 18.54
N VAL A 5 -14.44 5.70 19.04
CA VAL A 5 -15.74 6.32 18.74
C VAL A 5 -15.80 6.87 17.29
N GLN A 6 -14.68 7.33 16.73
CA GLN A 6 -14.64 7.83 15.36
C GLN A 6 -14.77 6.73 14.30
N THR A 7 -14.27 5.54 14.55
CA THR A 7 -14.31 4.42 13.61
C THR A 7 -15.71 3.83 13.40
N CYS A 8 -16.64 3.95 14.36
CA CYS A 8 -18.03 3.53 14.15
C CYS A 8 -18.92 4.61 13.54
N ALA A 9 -18.61 5.89 13.74
CA ALA A 9 -19.41 6.99 13.21
C ALA A 9 -19.36 7.07 11.66
N LEU A 10 -18.19 6.85 11.06
CA LEU A 10 -18.02 6.86 9.59
C LEU A 10 -18.79 5.74 8.90
N PRO A 11 -18.64 4.44 9.25
CA PRO A 11 -19.43 3.37 8.67
C PRO A 11 -20.95 3.61 8.77
N ILE A 12 -21.43 4.05 9.92
CA ILE A 12 -22.85 4.34 10.15
C ILE A 12 -23.31 5.51 9.24
N SER A 13 -22.49 6.56 9.13
CA SER A 13 -22.79 7.70 8.26
C SER A 13 -22.84 7.30 6.78
N MET A 14 -21.91 6.50 6.31
CA MET A 14 -21.90 6.01 4.93
C MET A 14 -23.08 5.09 4.63
N ALA A 15 -23.40 4.18 5.54
CA ALA A 15 -24.58 3.33 5.43
C ALA A 15 -25.87 4.15 5.40
N ARG A 16 -26.00 5.19 6.22
CA ARG A 16 -27.14 6.10 6.20
C ARG A 16 -27.25 6.81 4.86
N ARG A 17 -26.17 7.41 4.35
CA ARG A 17 -26.16 8.06 3.02
C ARG A 17 -26.67 7.15 1.90
N LEU A 18 -26.25 5.91 1.90
CA LEU A 18 -26.71 4.94 0.89
C LEU A 18 -28.19 4.61 1.05
N ARG A 19 -28.68 4.40 2.28
CA ARG A 19 -30.09 4.17 2.54
C ARG A 19 -30.96 5.39 2.18
N ASP A 20 -30.51 6.59 2.53
CA ASP A 20 -31.18 7.85 2.18
C ASP A 20 -31.24 8.06 0.65
N ALA A 21 -30.25 7.52 -0.09
CA ALA A 21 -30.26 7.46 -1.55
C ALA A 21 -31.13 6.32 -2.11
N GLY A 22 -31.85 5.59 -1.27
CA GLY A 22 -32.84 4.57 -1.65
C GLY A 22 -32.28 3.17 -1.84
N PHE A 23 -31.08 2.86 -1.37
CA PHE A 23 -30.60 1.47 -1.34
C PHE A 23 -31.43 0.64 -0.35
N PRO A 24 -31.86 -0.60 -0.72
CA PRO A 24 -32.56 -1.48 0.19
C PRO A 24 -31.76 -1.75 1.47
N ALA A 25 -32.45 -1.88 2.60
CA ALA A 25 -31.80 -2.07 3.89
C ALA A 25 -30.97 -3.37 3.95
N GLU A 26 -31.44 -4.42 3.28
CA GLU A 26 -30.79 -5.72 3.13
C GLU A 26 -29.51 -5.66 2.28
N ASP A 27 -29.41 -4.69 1.40
CA ASP A 27 -28.25 -4.47 0.54
C ASP A 27 -27.18 -3.54 1.18
N VAL A 28 -27.43 -3.01 2.39
CA VAL A 28 -26.49 -2.13 3.12
C VAL A 28 -26.24 -2.67 4.52
N VAL A 29 -25.15 -3.42 4.66
CA VAL A 29 -24.79 -4.12 5.90
C VAL A 29 -23.68 -3.36 6.61
N VAL A 30 -23.85 -3.13 7.93
CA VAL A 30 -22.80 -2.64 8.82
C VAL A 30 -22.44 -3.78 9.78
N ALA A 31 -21.20 -4.25 9.73
CA ALA A 31 -20.73 -5.36 10.54
C ALA A 31 -19.20 -5.29 10.74
N GLY A 32 -18.70 -5.82 11.85
CA GLY A 32 -17.26 -5.79 12.14
C GLY A 32 -16.84 -6.71 13.27
N ALA A 33 -15.54 -6.79 13.49
CA ALA A 33 -14.90 -7.66 14.46
C ALA A 33 -15.07 -7.21 15.93
N GLY A 34 -15.52 -5.99 16.16
CA GLY A 34 -15.66 -5.43 17.50
C GLY A 34 -16.51 -4.17 17.54
N PRO A 35 -16.83 -3.68 18.74
CA PRO A 35 -17.76 -2.56 18.93
C PRO A 35 -17.29 -1.24 18.30
N HIS A 36 -16.00 -1.12 18.01
CA HIS A 36 -15.40 0.09 17.46
C HIS A 36 -14.70 -0.13 16.10
N LYS A 37 -14.85 -1.31 15.49
CA LYS A 37 -14.22 -1.71 14.23
C LYS A 37 -15.30 -2.28 13.31
N ALA A 38 -16.04 -1.38 12.65
CA ALA A 38 -17.14 -1.74 11.76
C ALA A 38 -16.79 -1.45 10.30
N ASN A 39 -17.24 -2.34 9.43
CA ASN A 39 -17.18 -2.21 7.99
C ASN A 39 -18.57 -1.86 7.46
N VAL A 40 -18.66 -1.22 6.29
CA VAL A 40 -19.89 -1.10 5.53
C VAL A 40 -19.73 -1.91 4.25
N VAL A 41 -20.68 -2.77 3.96
CA VAL A 41 -20.78 -3.44 2.67
C VAL A 41 -22.12 -3.08 2.04
N ALA A 42 -22.07 -2.49 0.84
CA ALA A 42 -23.25 -2.13 0.09
C ALA A 42 -23.24 -2.82 -1.28
N ARG A 43 -24.39 -3.35 -1.68
CA ARG A 43 -24.54 -4.05 -2.97
C ARG A 43 -25.52 -3.28 -3.86
N TYR A 44 -25.06 -2.91 -5.05
CA TYR A 44 -25.90 -2.44 -6.14
C TYR A 44 -26.11 -3.58 -7.14
N ARG A 45 -27.35 -4.06 -7.22
CA ARG A 45 -27.69 -5.26 -7.96
C ARG A 45 -27.66 -5.01 -9.45
N GLY A 46 -26.97 -5.90 -10.17
CA GLY A 46 -26.94 -5.98 -11.62
C GLY A 46 -27.92 -7.03 -12.17
N THR A 47 -27.75 -7.36 -13.44
CA THR A 47 -28.55 -8.41 -14.11
C THR A 47 -28.12 -9.83 -13.74
N GLY A 48 -26.94 -9.99 -13.13
CA GLY A 48 -26.36 -11.29 -12.79
C GLY A 48 -25.72 -12.02 -13.97
N ALA A 49 -25.50 -11.33 -15.10
CA ALA A 49 -24.85 -11.93 -16.28
C ALA A 49 -23.36 -12.24 -16.05
N ALA A 50 -22.71 -11.54 -15.11
CA ALA A 50 -21.33 -11.78 -14.71
C ALA A 50 -21.20 -11.78 -13.18
N ARG A 51 -20.09 -12.36 -12.67
CA ARG A 51 -19.77 -12.36 -11.25
C ARG A 51 -19.55 -10.92 -10.74
N PRO A 52 -19.82 -10.65 -9.44
CA PRO A 52 -19.71 -9.30 -8.88
C PRO A 52 -18.34 -8.64 -9.06
N LEU A 53 -18.33 -7.32 -9.08
CA LEU A 53 -17.16 -6.47 -8.97
C LEU A 53 -17.11 -5.86 -7.56
N LEU A 54 -16.00 -6.02 -6.84
CA LEU A 54 -15.76 -5.42 -5.54
C LEU A 54 -15.03 -4.08 -5.69
N LEU A 55 -15.53 -3.05 -5.01
CA LEU A 55 -14.96 -1.72 -4.91
C LEU A 55 -14.58 -1.51 -3.44
N LEU A 56 -13.30 -1.56 -3.13
CA LEU A 56 -12.77 -1.55 -1.78
C LEU A 56 -12.11 -0.20 -1.46
N ALA A 57 -12.23 0.23 -0.22
CA ALA A 57 -11.48 1.35 0.37
C ALA A 57 -11.50 1.20 1.89
N HIS A 58 -10.49 1.74 2.59
CA HIS A 58 -10.50 1.74 4.04
C HIS A 58 -10.93 3.09 4.64
N LEU A 59 -11.47 3.06 5.87
CA LEU A 59 -11.99 4.24 6.56
C LEU A 59 -11.10 4.70 7.71
N ASP A 60 -10.27 3.83 8.23
CA ASP A 60 -9.29 4.18 9.26
C ASP A 60 -8.13 4.99 8.66
N VAL A 61 -7.29 5.50 9.51
CA VAL A 61 -6.16 6.35 9.15
C VAL A 61 -5.04 6.14 10.17
N VAL A 62 -3.79 6.37 9.78
CA VAL A 62 -2.68 6.46 10.74
C VAL A 62 -2.91 7.61 11.72
N GLU A 63 -2.35 7.47 12.91
CA GLU A 63 -2.45 8.48 13.96
C GLU A 63 -1.91 9.84 13.47
N ALA A 64 -2.60 10.91 13.86
CA ALA A 64 -2.16 12.29 13.64
C ALA A 64 -2.20 13.03 14.97
N LYS A 65 -1.09 13.69 15.33
CA LYS A 65 -1.01 14.56 16.50
C LYS A 65 -1.25 15.99 16.05
N ARG A 66 -2.19 16.68 16.71
CA ARG A 66 -2.57 18.06 16.34
C ARG A 66 -1.38 19.02 16.40
N GLU A 67 -0.47 18.82 17.35
CA GLU A 67 0.73 19.62 17.52
C GLU A 67 1.73 19.53 16.38
N ASP A 68 1.69 18.47 15.60
CA ASP A 68 2.58 18.26 14.43
C ASP A 68 2.02 18.89 13.14
N TRP A 69 0.74 19.31 13.14
CA TRP A 69 0.05 19.81 11.96
C TRP A 69 -0.13 21.33 11.99
N SER A 70 -0.05 21.98 10.83
CA SER A 70 -0.33 23.40 10.70
C SER A 70 -1.83 23.73 10.71
N ILE A 71 -2.69 22.70 10.53
CA ILE A 71 -4.16 22.77 10.56
C ILE A 71 -4.70 21.64 11.44
N ASP A 72 -5.99 21.63 11.75
CA ASP A 72 -6.62 20.49 12.43
C ASP A 72 -6.69 19.28 11.48
N PRO A 73 -5.98 18.16 11.77
CA PRO A 73 -5.95 16.98 10.90
C PRO A 73 -7.31 16.29 10.76
N PHE A 74 -8.25 16.54 11.67
CA PHE A 74 -9.55 15.86 11.73
C PHE A 74 -10.72 16.71 11.22
N THR A 75 -10.43 17.92 10.73
CA THR A 75 -11.40 18.81 10.10
C THR A 75 -11.02 19.03 8.64
N LEU A 76 -11.88 18.60 7.71
CA LEU A 76 -11.65 18.81 6.29
C LEU A 76 -11.60 20.30 5.99
N LEU A 77 -10.50 20.78 5.43
CA LEU A 77 -10.31 22.15 5.00
C LEU A 77 -10.03 22.21 3.49
N GLU A 78 -10.87 22.95 2.75
CA GLU A 78 -10.55 23.32 1.37
C GLU A 78 -9.80 24.65 1.37
N LYS A 79 -8.55 24.63 0.86
CA LYS A 79 -7.72 25.83 0.79
C LYS A 79 -6.73 25.69 -0.37
N ASP A 80 -6.46 26.78 -1.09
CA ASP A 80 -5.47 26.89 -2.16
C ASP A 80 -5.56 25.77 -3.23
N GLY A 81 -6.81 25.31 -3.53
CA GLY A 81 -7.05 24.24 -4.51
C GLY A 81 -6.79 22.82 -4.00
N TYR A 82 -6.65 22.63 -2.69
CA TYR A 82 -6.47 21.34 -2.03
C TYR A 82 -7.50 21.11 -0.94
N PHE A 83 -7.88 19.84 -0.78
CA PHE A 83 -8.52 19.33 0.43
C PHE A 83 -7.44 18.86 1.39
N TYR A 84 -7.42 19.44 2.60
CA TYR A 84 -6.50 19.08 3.68
C TYR A 84 -7.22 18.28 4.75
N GLY A 85 -6.55 17.30 5.32
CA GLY A 85 -7.00 16.48 6.45
C GLY A 85 -6.39 15.09 6.41
N ARG A 86 -6.30 14.44 7.55
CA ARG A 86 -5.81 13.05 7.64
C ARG A 86 -6.79 12.10 6.93
N GLY A 87 -6.29 11.33 5.96
CA GLY A 87 -7.07 10.43 5.12
C GLY A 87 -7.59 11.07 3.83
N THR A 88 -7.21 12.31 3.51
CA THR A 88 -7.61 12.94 2.22
C THR A 88 -6.89 12.31 1.03
N GLY A 89 -5.74 11.67 1.25
CA GLY A 89 -5.03 10.88 0.24
C GLY A 89 -5.20 9.38 0.47
N ASP A 90 -5.18 8.96 1.75
CA ASP A 90 -5.11 7.58 2.19
C ASP A 90 -6.13 7.30 3.31
N ASP A 91 -7.32 6.71 3.04
CA ASP A 91 -7.91 6.37 1.72
C ASP A 91 -9.37 6.88 1.64
N LYS A 92 -9.74 7.88 2.51
CA LYS A 92 -11.13 8.40 2.55
C LYS A 92 -11.56 9.09 1.24
N ALA A 93 -10.61 9.58 0.43
CA ALA A 93 -10.93 10.11 -0.89
C ALA A 93 -11.57 9.05 -1.76
N GLN A 94 -10.95 7.86 -1.86
CA GLN A 94 -11.50 6.76 -2.65
C GLN A 94 -12.78 6.22 -2.05
N ALA A 95 -12.88 6.11 -0.73
CA ALA A 95 -14.11 5.74 -0.04
C ALA A 95 -15.28 6.68 -0.37
N ALA A 96 -15.05 8.00 -0.37
CA ALA A 96 -16.04 8.99 -0.74
C ALA A 96 -16.45 8.88 -2.22
N ILE A 97 -15.48 8.65 -3.11
CA ILE A 97 -15.71 8.45 -4.55
C ILE A 97 -16.58 7.21 -4.78
N TRP A 98 -16.29 6.07 -4.13
CA TRP A 98 -17.09 4.86 -4.29
C TRP A 98 -18.54 5.07 -3.88
N VAL A 99 -18.77 5.70 -2.72
CA VAL A 99 -20.14 6.00 -2.25
C VAL A 99 -20.86 6.97 -3.19
N ALA A 100 -20.19 8.04 -3.60
CA ALA A 100 -20.79 9.04 -4.51
C ALA A 100 -21.16 8.44 -5.88
N ASN A 101 -20.24 7.64 -6.45
CA ASN A 101 -20.47 6.99 -7.74
C ASN A 101 -21.57 5.92 -7.66
N LEU A 102 -21.63 5.16 -6.57
CA LEU A 102 -22.68 4.17 -6.37
C LEU A 102 -24.07 4.83 -6.29
N ILE A 103 -24.19 5.98 -5.60
CA ILE A 103 -25.40 6.79 -5.55
C ILE A 103 -25.74 7.33 -6.94
N ARG A 104 -24.76 7.85 -7.67
CA ARG A 104 -24.92 8.37 -9.03
C ARG A 104 -25.43 7.30 -10.00
N TYR A 105 -24.87 6.07 -9.98
CA TYR A 105 -25.36 4.96 -10.81
C TYR A 105 -26.85 4.68 -10.56
N ARG A 106 -27.25 4.67 -9.29
CA ARG A 106 -28.65 4.46 -8.93
C ARG A 106 -29.55 5.60 -9.43
N GLN A 107 -29.14 6.85 -9.25
CA GLN A 107 -29.91 8.02 -9.71
C GLN A 107 -30.08 8.06 -11.23
N GLU A 108 -29.07 7.62 -11.96
CA GLU A 108 -29.09 7.54 -13.43
C GLU A 108 -29.84 6.29 -13.94
N GLY A 109 -30.26 5.37 -13.07
CA GLY A 109 -30.90 4.12 -13.46
C GLY A 109 -29.96 3.17 -14.21
N PHE A 110 -28.64 3.24 -13.95
CA PHE A 110 -27.67 2.35 -14.58
C PHE A 110 -27.97 0.88 -14.21
N ARG A 111 -27.98 0.00 -15.20
CA ARG A 111 -28.20 -1.43 -15.04
C ARG A 111 -26.94 -2.20 -15.40
N PRO A 112 -26.04 -2.48 -14.42
CA PRO A 112 -24.82 -3.22 -14.69
C PRO A 112 -25.10 -4.71 -15.01
N SER A 113 -24.23 -5.33 -15.78
CA SER A 113 -24.27 -6.78 -16.07
C SER A 113 -23.94 -7.64 -14.84
N ARG A 114 -23.30 -7.05 -13.84
CA ARG A 114 -22.83 -7.67 -12.58
C ARG A 114 -23.21 -6.82 -11.37
N ASP A 115 -23.32 -7.43 -10.21
CA ASP A 115 -23.45 -6.66 -8.98
C ASP A 115 -22.18 -5.83 -8.73
N LEU A 116 -22.37 -4.59 -8.28
CA LEU A 116 -21.30 -3.75 -7.75
C LEU A 116 -21.36 -3.81 -6.22
N ILE A 117 -20.27 -4.25 -5.60
CA ILE A 117 -20.16 -4.34 -4.15
C ILE A 117 -19.18 -3.26 -3.69
N VAL A 118 -19.64 -2.30 -2.89
CA VAL A 118 -18.75 -1.36 -2.19
C VAL A 118 -18.49 -1.90 -0.79
N ALA A 119 -17.23 -2.11 -0.44
CA ALA A 119 -16.81 -2.45 0.91
C ALA A 119 -15.91 -1.35 1.46
N LEU A 120 -16.35 -0.71 2.56
CA LEU A 120 -15.56 0.28 3.28
C LEU A 120 -15.10 -0.35 4.58
N THR A 121 -13.80 -0.58 4.71
CA THR A 121 -13.22 -1.43 5.75
C THR A 121 -12.54 -0.65 6.86
N ALA A 122 -12.30 -1.30 7.97
CA ALA A 122 -11.63 -0.78 9.14
C ALA A 122 -10.31 -1.50 9.38
N ASP A 123 -9.35 -0.82 10.03
CA ASP A 123 -8.11 -1.39 10.58
C ASP A 123 -7.13 -1.90 9.50
N GLU A 124 -7.12 -1.27 8.33
CA GLU A 124 -6.09 -1.50 7.32
C GLU A 124 -4.71 -1.07 7.85
N GLU A 125 -4.63 0.17 8.29
CA GLU A 125 -3.43 0.85 8.78
C GLU A 125 -2.89 0.26 10.10
N GLY A 126 -3.78 -0.26 10.92
CA GLY A 126 -3.43 -0.85 12.20
C GLY A 126 -2.71 -2.20 12.09
N GLY A 127 -2.92 -2.93 11.00
CA GLY A 127 -2.37 -4.27 10.78
C GLY A 127 -2.62 -5.25 11.93
N GLY A 128 -3.70 -5.03 12.69
CA GLY A 128 -4.08 -5.77 13.88
C GLY A 128 -5.08 -6.90 13.60
N PRO A 129 -5.57 -7.58 14.66
CA PRO A 129 -6.49 -8.71 14.52
C PRO A 129 -7.91 -8.30 14.08
N TYR A 130 -8.17 -7.01 13.95
CA TYR A 130 -9.49 -6.44 13.63
C TYR A 130 -9.59 -5.92 12.18
N ASN A 131 -8.59 -6.22 11.33
CA ASN A 131 -8.64 -5.81 9.91
C ASN A 131 -9.95 -6.26 9.27
N GLY A 132 -10.62 -5.31 8.62
CA GLY A 132 -11.97 -5.50 8.11
C GLY A 132 -12.07 -6.51 6.98
N VAL A 133 -11.09 -6.52 6.06
CA VAL A 133 -11.07 -7.49 4.95
C VAL A 133 -10.82 -8.90 5.46
N ASP A 134 -9.85 -9.09 6.35
CA ASP A 134 -9.57 -10.40 6.95
C ASP A 134 -10.79 -10.94 7.70
N TRP A 135 -11.46 -10.08 8.47
CA TRP A 135 -12.68 -10.44 9.16
C TRP A 135 -13.82 -10.81 8.21
N LEU A 136 -14.06 -10.01 7.14
CA LEU A 136 -15.08 -10.30 6.15
C LEU A 136 -14.80 -11.61 5.42
N LEU A 137 -13.57 -11.86 5.00
CA LEU A 137 -13.17 -13.11 4.35
C LEU A 137 -13.42 -14.34 5.23
N LYS A 138 -13.13 -14.24 6.54
CA LYS A 138 -13.27 -15.36 7.49
C LYS A 138 -14.70 -15.62 7.94
N THR A 139 -15.52 -14.56 8.07
CA THR A 139 -16.81 -14.67 8.75
C THR A 139 -18.02 -14.34 7.88
N ARG A 140 -17.85 -13.55 6.82
CA ARG A 140 -18.91 -13.01 5.95
C ARG A 140 -18.51 -12.96 4.49
N ARG A 141 -17.72 -13.92 4.02
CA ARG A 141 -17.17 -13.93 2.65
C ARG A 141 -18.24 -13.66 1.57
N ALA A 142 -19.44 -14.17 1.71
CA ALA A 142 -20.53 -13.98 0.75
C ALA A 142 -20.90 -12.49 0.51
N LEU A 143 -20.58 -11.59 1.46
CA LEU A 143 -20.80 -10.15 1.29
C LEU A 143 -19.83 -9.52 0.30
N ILE A 144 -18.60 -10.05 0.18
CA ILE A 144 -17.52 -9.45 -0.62
C ILE A 144 -16.98 -10.40 -1.70
N ASP A 145 -17.58 -11.59 -1.87
CA ASP A 145 -17.13 -12.52 -2.92
C ASP A 145 -17.39 -11.91 -4.29
N ALA A 146 -16.33 -11.82 -5.10
CA ALA A 146 -16.35 -11.12 -6.38
C ALA A 146 -15.42 -11.82 -7.39
N GLU A 147 -15.57 -11.46 -8.67
CA GLU A 147 -14.66 -11.91 -9.72
C GLU A 147 -13.29 -11.28 -9.56
N TYR A 148 -13.26 -9.99 -9.26
CA TYR A 148 -12.07 -9.20 -8.93
C TYR A 148 -12.47 -7.95 -8.15
N CYS A 149 -11.46 -7.24 -7.66
CA CYS A 149 -11.60 -6.06 -6.83
C CYS A 149 -10.83 -4.87 -7.44
N LEU A 150 -11.42 -3.67 -7.35
CA LEU A 150 -10.72 -2.40 -7.47
C LEU A 150 -10.49 -1.83 -6.07
N ASN A 151 -9.25 -1.44 -5.77
CA ASN A 151 -8.80 -0.99 -4.46
C ASN A 151 -7.89 0.24 -4.61
N GLU A 152 -7.35 0.72 -3.51
CA GLU A 152 -6.23 1.65 -3.44
C GLU A 152 -4.91 1.03 -3.94
N GLY A 153 -3.81 1.79 -3.85
CA GLY A 153 -2.44 1.35 -4.13
C GLY A 153 -1.94 1.65 -5.54
N GLY A 154 -2.81 2.15 -6.41
CA GLY A 154 -2.43 2.75 -7.69
C GLY A 154 -2.89 4.20 -7.75
N TRP A 155 -2.06 5.10 -8.25
CA TRP A 155 -2.35 6.53 -8.33
C TRP A 155 -1.78 7.16 -9.60
N GLY A 156 -2.18 8.40 -9.88
CA GLY A 156 -1.58 9.20 -10.95
C GLY A 156 -0.31 9.91 -10.49
N GLU A 157 0.77 9.78 -11.23
CA GLU A 157 2.01 10.51 -10.95
C GLU A 157 2.07 11.82 -11.75
N MET A 158 2.44 12.90 -11.05
CA MET A 158 2.74 14.22 -11.62
C MET A 158 4.14 14.66 -11.25
N ARG A 159 4.71 15.53 -12.07
CA ARG A 159 5.95 16.26 -11.75
C ARG A 159 5.81 17.70 -12.22
N GLY A 160 5.87 18.64 -11.27
CA GLY A 160 5.70 20.07 -11.56
C GLY A 160 4.36 20.39 -12.23
N GLY A 161 3.28 19.75 -11.78
CA GLY A 161 1.94 19.94 -12.32
C GLY A 161 1.65 19.21 -13.65
N LYS A 162 2.65 18.57 -14.28
CA LYS A 162 2.47 17.75 -15.50
C LYS A 162 2.17 16.31 -15.11
N ARG A 163 1.03 15.78 -15.56
CA ARG A 163 0.66 14.36 -15.40
C ARG A 163 1.54 13.49 -16.29
N LEU A 164 2.03 12.38 -15.76
CA LEU A 164 3.00 11.50 -16.40
C LEU A 164 2.48 10.07 -16.55
N LEU A 165 2.15 9.42 -15.44
CA LEU A 165 1.71 8.03 -15.39
C LEU A 165 0.40 7.91 -14.62
N ASN A 166 -0.40 6.90 -14.96
CA ASN A 166 -1.50 6.40 -14.15
C ASN A 166 -1.15 4.95 -13.75
N LEU A 167 -0.73 4.76 -12.51
CA LEU A 167 -0.27 3.47 -12.01
C LEU A 167 -1.46 2.56 -11.69
N VAL A 168 -1.40 1.32 -12.15
CA VAL A 168 -2.35 0.26 -11.83
C VAL A 168 -1.66 -0.79 -10.98
N GLN A 169 -1.90 -0.78 -9.68
CA GLN A 169 -1.32 -1.79 -8.80
C GLN A 169 -1.88 -3.17 -9.14
N VAL A 170 -1.00 -4.12 -9.37
CA VAL A 170 -1.35 -5.53 -9.61
C VAL A 170 -0.67 -6.48 -8.61
N GLY A 171 0.17 -5.94 -7.76
CA GLY A 171 0.89 -6.67 -6.72
C GLY A 171 1.56 -5.73 -5.75
N GLU A 172 2.10 -6.30 -4.68
CA GLU A 172 2.78 -5.56 -3.63
C GLU A 172 3.90 -6.38 -3.01
N LYS A 173 4.89 -5.68 -2.45
CA LYS A 173 5.91 -6.34 -1.61
C LYS A 173 5.31 -6.71 -0.27
N HIS A 174 5.73 -7.83 0.29
CA HIS A 174 5.33 -8.18 1.65
C HIS A 174 6.39 -7.78 2.68
N SER A 175 5.94 -7.48 3.89
CA SER A 175 6.81 -7.02 4.97
C SER A 175 7.17 -8.17 5.89
N ALA A 176 8.46 -8.26 6.24
CA ALA A 176 8.93 -9.07 7.36
C ALA A 176 9.86 -8.25 8.25
N SER A 177 9.76 -8.46 9.55
CA SER A 177 10.65 -7.85 10.54
C SER A 177 11.49 -8.95 11.19
N PHE A 178 12.76 -8.66 11.32
CA PHE A 178 13.74 -9.55 11.93
C PHE A 178 14.35 -8.87 13.15
N ARG A 179 14.69 -9.67 14.16
CA ARG A 179 15.51 -9.27 15.30
C ARG A 179 16.90 -9.85 15.16
N LEU A 180 17.90 -8.98 15.22
CA LEU A 180 19.28 -9.37 15.50
C LEU A 180 19.49 -9.21 16.99
N GLU A 181 19.98 -10.24 17.67
CA GLU A 181 20.24 -10.20 19.10
C GLU A 181 21.61 -10.81 19.43
N VAL A 182 22.37 -10.10 20.27
CA VAL A 182 23.65 -10.56 20.84
C VAL A 182 23.51 -10.61 22.33
N ARG A 183 23.98 -11.70 22.93
CA ARG A 183 24.08 -11.87 24.38
C ARG A 183 25.50 -12.11 24.80
N ASN A 184 25.89 -11.56 25.97
CA ASN A 184 27.16 -11.90 26.63
C ASN A 184 27.00 -11.83 28.18
N ALA A 185 28.09 -12.13 28.88
CA ALA A 185 28.09 -12.20 30.34
C ALA A 185 27.88 -10.83 31.03
N GLY A 186 28.15 -9.71 30.32
CA GLY A 186 28.26 -8.40 30.95
C GLY A 186 29.51 -8.23 31.79
N GLY A 187 29.51 -7.31 32.71
CA GLY A 187 30.63 -7.03 33.62
C GLY A 187 30.70 -5.56 34.03
N HIS A 188 31.71 -5.21 34.85
CA HIS A 188 31.94 -3.84 35.26
C HIS A 188 32.68 -3.03 34.19
N SER A 189 32.24 -1.84 33.84
CA SER A 189 32.79 -1.03 32.74
C SER A 189 34.28 -0.64 32.95
N SER A 190 34.76 -0.60 34.20
CA SER A 190 36.19 -0.33 34.50
C SER A 190 37.12 -1.48 34.09
N MET A 191 36.57 -2.65 33.77
CA MET A 191 37.32 -3.82 33.28
C MET A 191 36.83 -4.20 31.88
N PRO A 192 37.13 -3.39 30.85
CA PRO A 192 36.59 -3.59 29.52
C PRO A 192 37.12 -4.88 28.91
N VAL A 193 36.24 -5.66 28.31
CA VAL A 193 36.59 -6.85 27.54
C VAL A 193 36.36 -6.58 26.05
N LYS A 194 37.13 -7.28 25.20
CA LYS A 194 37.01 -7.14 23.75
C LYS A 194 35.64 -7.63 23.24
N GLU A 195 35.12 -8.67 23.87
CA GLU A 195 33.78 -9.21 23.58
C GLU A 195 32.71 -8.35 24.25
N ASN A 196 32.07 -7.46 23.48
CA ASN A 196 30.99 -6.59 23.94
C ASN A 196 29.80 -6.75 23.00
N ALA A 197 28.59 -6.92 23.56
CA ALA A 197 27.38 -7.16 22.79
C ALA A 197 27.09 -6.01 21.79
N VAL A 198 27.30 -4.75 22.24
CA VAL A 198 27.12 -3.57 21.39
C VAL A 198 28.09 -3.55 20.22
N TYR A 199 29.39 -3.81 20.46
CA TYR A 199 30.38 -3.80 19.38
C TYR A 199 30.14 -4.91 18.36
N ARG A 200 29.74 -6.10 18.82
CA ARG A 200 29.41 -7.22 17.95
C ARG A 200 28.17 -6.93 17.10
N LEU A 201 27.11 -6.36 17.72
CA LEU A 201 25.92 -5.93 17.00
C LEU A 201 26.24 -4.82 15.97
N ALA A 202 27.06 -3.83 16.33
CA ALA A 202 27.47 -2.76 15.42
C ALA A 202 28.19 -3.31 14.18
N ALA A 203 29.10 -4.28 14.36
CA ALA A 203 29.77 -4.94 13.25
C ALA A 203 28.81 -5.74 12.37
N ALA A 204 27.82 -6.41 12.94
CA ALA A 204 26.76 -7.07 12.19
C ALA A 204 25.91 -6.08 11.39
N LEU A 205 25.53 -4.95 12.00
CA LEU A 205 24.75 -3.91 11.33
C LEU A 205 25.50 -3.25 10.16
N GLN A 206 26.80 -3.05 10.27
CA GLN A 206 27.61 -2.56 9.15
C GLN A 206 27.54 -3.52 7.95
N ARG A 207 27.59 -4.83 8.19
CA ARG A 207 27.44 -5.83 7.12
C ARG A 207 26.01 -5.86 6.55
N VAL A 208 24.99 -5.72 7.38
CA VAL A 208 23.60 -5.59 6.93
C VAL A 208 23.39 -4.31 6.11
N ALA A 209 24.04 -3.21 6.47
CA ALA A 209 23.93 -1.94 5.74
C ALA A 209 24.47 -2.01 4.32
N THR A 210 25.41 -2.94 4.06
CA THR A 210 25.99 -3.19 2.72
C THR A 210 25.36 -4.40 2.02
N LEU A 211 24.35 -5.04 2.62
CA LEU A 211 23.68 -6.19 2.01
C LEU A 211 22.87 -5.75 0.80
N GLU A 212 23.29 -6.19 -0.35
CA GLU A 212 22.54 -6.06 -1.59
C GLU A 212 21.95 -7.40 -2.00
N LEU A 213 20.61 -7.50 -1.91
CA LEU A 213 19.88 -8.66 -2.41
C LEU A 213 19.82 -8.62 -3.94
N PRO A 214 19.78 -9.77 -4.62
CA PRO A 214 19.78 -9.82 -6.09
C PRO A 214 18.61 -9.07 -6.71
N PHE A 215 18.83 -8.47 -7.88
CA PHE A 215 17.74 -7.96 -8.71
C PHE A 215 16.89 -9.11 -9.23
N ARG A 216 15.58 -8.93 -9.19
CA ARG A 216 14.57 -9.83 -9.76
C ARG A 216 13.51 -9.01 -10.47
N LEU A 217 13.48 -9.10 -11.79
CA LEU A 217 12.50 -8.39 -12.60
C LEU A 217 11.40 -9.34 -13.02
N ASN A 218 10.16 -8.94 -12.78
CA ASN A 218 8.97 -9.53 -13.37
C ASN A 218 8.43 -8.66 -14.52
N ASP A 219 7.41 -9.12 -15.22
CA ASP A 219 6.85 -8.40 -16.38
C ASP A 219 6.26 -7.03 -15.99
N VAL A 220 5.73 -6.91 -14.78
CA VAL A 220 5.20 -5.63 -14.25
C VAL A 220 6.32 -4.63 -14.04
N THR A 221 7.40 -5.05 -13.41
CA THR A 221 8.57 -4.20 -13.18
C THR A 221 9.21 -3.77 -14.51
N ARG A 222 9.30 -4.68 -15.49
CA ARG A 222 9.80 -4.34 -16.84
C ARG A 222 8.96 -3.28 -17.52
N GLN A 223 7.64 -3.46 -17.57
CA GLN A 223 6.71 -2.49 -18.16
C GLN A 223 6.79 -1.13 -17.45
N TYR A 224 6.96 -1.11 -16.13
CA TYR A 224 7.13 0.14 -15.38
C TYR A 224 8.44 0.85 -15.74
N LEU A 225 9.57 0.15 -15.81
CA LEU A 225 10.86 0.73 -16.20
C LEU A 225 10.85 1.24 -17.66
N GLU A 226 10.20 0.54 -18.57
CA GLU A 226 10.01 0.97 -19.96
C GLU A 226 9.16 2.26 -20.05
N ALA A 227 8.08 2.34 -19.24
CA ALA A 227 7.26 3.54 -19.20
C ALA A 227 8.05 4.75 -18.64
N LEU A 228 8.83 4.55 -17.58
CA LEU A 228 9.73 5.57 -17.04
C LEU A 228 10.77 6.03 -18.09
N ALA A 229 11.33 5.11 -18.87
CA ALA A 229 12.29 5.45 -19.93
C ALA A 229 11.70 6.39 -21.00
N GLY A 230 10.37 6.35 -21.19
CA GLY A 230 9.66 7.29 -22.06
C GLY A 230 9.51 8.70 -21.48
N LEU A 231 9.78 8.89 -20.20
CA LEU A 231 9.57 10.14 -19.47
C LEU A 231 10.87 10.84 -19.06
N GLU A 232 11.96 10.08 -18.95
CA GLU A 232 13.25 10.59 -18.51
C GLU A 232 14.12 11.02 -19.69
N ALA A 233 15.07 11.93 -19.41
CA ALA A 233 16.08 12.35 -20.37
C ALA A 233 17.23 11.35 -20.44
N GLU A 234 18.01 11.41 -21.56
CA GLU A 234 19.27 10.67 -21.64
C GLU A 234 20.32 11.26 -20.64
N PRO A 235 21.16 10.43 -20.01
CA PRO A 235 21.36 8.99 -20.26
C PRO A 235 20.42 8.06 -19.47
N ILE A 236 19.61 8.57 -18.55
CA ILE A 236 18.73 7.77 -17.67
C ILE A 236 17.71 6.96 -18.48
N ALA A 237 17.15 7.54 -19.54
CA ALA A 237 16.19 6.85 -20.40
C ALA A 237 16.80 5.56 -21.02
N SER A 238 18.04 5.63 -21.51
CA SER A 238 18.75 4.45 -22.05
C SER A 238 19.06 3.42 -20.95
N GLN A 239 19.48 3.86 -19.77
CA GLN A 239 19.73 2.98 -18.63
C GLN A 239 18.45 2.24 -18.19
N LEU A 240 17.31 2.92 -18.13
CA LEU A 240 16.02 2.31 -17.80
C LEU A 240 15.60 1.24 -18.82
N ARG A 241 15.76 1.50 -20.13
CA ARG A 241 15.50 0.49 -21.18
C ARG A 241 16.40 -0.73 -21.06
N GLN A 242 17.71 -0.52 -20.83
CA GLN A 242 18.66 -1.61 -20.65
C GLN A 242 18.37 -2.41 -19.35
N ALA A 243 18.03 -1.72 -18.26
CA ALA A 243 17.62 -2.33 -17.01
C ALA A 243 16.35 -3.18 -17.18
N ALA A 244 15.33 -2.68 -17.89
CA ALA A 244 14.15 -3.45 -18.25
C ALA A 244 14.49 -4.70 -19.07
N GLY A 245 15.50 -4.63 -19.94
CA GLY A 245 16.07 -5.76 -20.66
C GLY A 245 16.85 -6.77 -19.81
N GLY A 246 17.14 -6.40 -18.55
CA GLY A 246 17.86 -7.26 -17.61
C GLY A 246 19.39 -7.06 -17.58
N ASP A 247 19.92 -5.97 -18.14
CA ASP A 247 21.34 -5.65 -18.06
C ASP A 247 21.78 -5.33 -16.62
N PRO A 248 22.71 -6.09 -16.02
CA PRO A 248 23.07 -5.93 -14.61
C PRO A 248 23.78 -4.60 -14.30
N ALA A 249 24.50 -4.02 -15.24
CA ALA A 249 25.19 -2.73 -15.04
C ALA A 249 24.18 -1.59 -15.06
N ALA A 250 23.22 -1.63 -15.99
CA ALA A 250 22.13 -0.67 -16.07
C ALA A 250 21.21 -0.77 -14.85
N MET A 251 20.88 -1.98 -14.36
CA MET A 251 20.10 -2.16 -13.14
C MET A 251 20.79 -1.53 -11.92
N ARG A 252 22.11 -1.64 -11.80
CA ARG A 252 22.86 -0.97 -10.73
C ARG A 252 22.79 0.55 -10.88
N ALA A 253 23.03 1.08 -12.07
CA ALA A 253 22.98 2.52 -12.32
C ALA A 253 21.58 3.11 -12.03
N VAL A 254 20.53 2.40 -12.43
CA VAL A 254 19.12 2.79 -12.14
C VAL A 254 18.83 2.72 -10.64
N ALA A 255 19.34 1.71 -9.94
CA ALA A 255 19.16 1.58 -8.49
C ALA A 255 19.87 2.70 -7.70
N GLU A 256 21.05 3.12 -8.14
CA GLU A 256 21.80 4.24 -7.56
C GLU A 256 21.13 5.59 -7.83
N ALA A 257 20.49 5.75 -9.00
CA ALA A 257 19.81 6.97 -9.37
C ALA A 257 18.55 7.25 -8.55
N SER A 258 17.86 6.20 -8.07
CA SER A 258 16.61 6.36 -7.31
C SER A 258 16.37 5.21 -6.32
N PRO A 259 16.18 5.53 -5.01
CA PRO A 259 15.76 4.54 -4.03
C PRO A 259 14.44 3.84 -4.39
N GLN A 260 13.51 4.53 -5.04
CA GLN A 260 12.25 3.96 -5.51
C GLN A 260 12.49 2.93 -6.61
N TRP A 261 13.31 3.24 -7.60
CA TRP A 261 13.64 2.32 -8.68
C TRP A 261 14.43 1.11 -8.18
N ASN A 262 15.35 1.33 -7.22
CA ASN A 262 16.01 0.24 -6.51
C ASN A 262 15.00 -0.70 -5.83
N ALA A 263 14.03 -0.12 -5.11
CA ALA A 263 13.06 -0.87 -4.34
C ALA A 263 12.07 -1.69 -5.20
N VAL A 264 11.74 -1.26 -6.42
CA VAL A 264 10.89 -2.07 -7.31
C VAL A 264 11.62 -3.22 -7.97
N MET A 265 12.96 -3.17 -8.04
CA MET A 265 13.78 -4.19 -8.71
C MET A 265 14.31 -5.29 -7.79
N ARG A 266 14.33 -5.09 -6.47
CA ARG A 266 14.86 -6.09 -5.51
C ARG A 266 14.17 -6.00 -4.15
N THR A 267 14.29 -7.06 -3.37
CA THR A 267 14.01 -7.04 -1.93
C THR A 267 14.97 -6.09 -1.23
N THR A 268 14.46 -5.30 -0.29
CA THR A 268 15.25 -4.33 0.46
C THR A 268 15.08 -4.53 1.96
N CYS A 269 16.16 -4.38 2.71
CA CYS A 269 16.18 -4.49 4.17
C CYS A 269 16.83 -3.26 4.79
N VAL A 270 16.28 -2.77 5.90
CA VAL A 270 16.81 -1.60 6.61
C VAL A 270 16.67 -1.76 8.12
N ALA A 271 17.66 -1.30 8.87
CA ALA A 271 17.58 -1.23 10.32
C ALA A 271 16.60 -0.11 10.75
N THR A 272 15.61 -0.46 11.58
CA THR A 272 14.55 0.48 12.02
C THR A 272 14.51 0.66 13.53
N GLY A 273 15.33 -0.02 14.27
CA GLY A 273 15.40 0.10 15.72
C GLY A 273 16.66 -0.52 16.29
N LEU A 274 17.13 0.06 17.39
CA LEU A 274 18.33 -0.35 18.10
C LEU A 274 18.08 -0.28 19.60
N ASP A 275 18.54 -1.25 20.35
CA ASP A 275 18.51 -1.27 21.81
C ASP A 275 19.74 -1.98 22.38
N GLY A 276 20.18 -1.57 23.56
CA GLY A 276 21.31 -2.21 24.24
C GLY A 276 21.83 -1.41 25.43
N GLY A 277 22.35 -2.13 26.41
CA GLY A 277 22.80 -1.54 27.66
C GLY A 277 21.67 -1.20 28.62
N HIS A 278 21.99 -1.12 29.92
CA HIS A 278 21.01 -0.81 30.98
C HIS A 278 21.58 0.13 32.05
N ALA A 279 22.92 0.31 32.09
CA ALA A 279 23.59 1.18 33.05
C ALA A 279 24.94 1.68 32.47
N GLU A 280 25.34 2.89 32.82
CA GLU A 280 26.56 3.54 32.31
C GLU A 280 27.84 2.81 32.77
N ASN A 281 27.81 2.18 33.95
CA ASN A 281 28.96 1.51 34.56
C ASN A 281 28.94 -0.02 34.38
N ALA A 282 28.08 -0.56 33.51
CA ALA A 282 27.98 -1.98 33.22
C ALA A 282 28.22 -2.30 31.75
N LEU A 283 28.92 -3.37 31.46
CA LEU A 283 28.99 -3.94 30.11
C LEU A 283 27.61 -4.54 29.75
N PRO A 284 27.07 -4.24 28.55
CA PRO A 284 25.76 -4.70 28.15
C PRO A 284 25.69 -6.20 28.05
N GLN A 285 24.70 -6.82 28.71
CA GLN A 285 24.44 -8.25 28.62
C GLN A 285 23.69 -8.61 27.34
N THR A 286 22.95 -7.65 26.78
CA THR A 286 22.16 -7.83 25.56
C THR A 286 22.26 -6.56 24.71
N ALA A 287 22.40 -6.76 23.41
CA ALA A 287 22.19 -5.70 22.42
C ALA A 287 21.36 -6.27 21.26
N GLY A 288 20.46 -5.47 20.71
CA GLY A 288 19.57 -5.91 19.67
C GLY A 288 19.25 -4.84 18.64
N ALA A 289 18.91 -5.28 17.44
CA ALA A 289 18.44 -4.43 16.37
C ALA A 289 17.21 -5.02 15.69
N ARG A 290 16.36 -4.15 15.18
CA ARG A 290 15.20 -4.48 14.38
C ARG A 290 15.52 -4.16 12.91
N ILE A 291 15.39 -5.16 12.05
CA ILE A 291 15.55 -5.06 10.60
C ILE A 291 14.17 -5.22 9.98
N ASN A 292 13.71 -4.26 9.21
CA ASN A 292 12.50 -4.39 8.39
C ASN A 292 12.89 -4.66 6.95
N CYS A 293 12.31 -5.70 6.36
CA CYS A 293 12.51 -6.03 4.95
C CYS A 293 11.19 -5.89 4.19
N ARG A 294 11.30 -5.37 2.96
CA ARG A 294 10.24 -5.34 1.95
C ARG A 294 10.61 -6.32 0.87
N ILE A 295 9.90 -7.44 0.85
CA ILE A 295 10.25 -8.65 0.12
C ILE A 295 9.42 -8.72 -1.16
N LEU A 296 10.04 -9.08 -2.27
CA LEU A 296 9.34 -9.29 -3.54
C LEU A 296 8.34 -10.44 -3.44
N PRO A 297 7.22 -10.42 -4.19
CA PRO A 297 6.16 -11.44 -4.09
C PRO A 297 6.61 -12.87 -4.38
N ASP A 298 7.67 -13.05 -5.15
CA ASP A 298 8.27 -14.33 -5.55
C ASP A 298 9.39 -14.81 -4.64
N GLN A 299 9.65 -14.11 -3.53
CA GLN A 299 10.63 -14.50 -2.51
C GLN A 299 9.96 -14.88 -1.20
N THR A 300 10.57 -15.83 -0.49
CA THR A 300 10.09 -16.24 0.83
C THR A 300 10.80 -15.47 1.96
N VAL A 301 10.20 -15.47 3.13
CA VAL A 301 10.80 -14.90 4.35
C VAL A 301 12.04 -15.66 4.74
N GLU A 302 12.05 -16.98 4.56
CA GLU A 302 13.13 -17.89 4.87
C GLU A 302 14.36 -17.62 3.98
N GLU A 303 14.18 -17.33 2.70
CA GLU A 303 15.27 -16.90 1.79
C GLU A 303 15.92 -15.61 2.28
N VAL A 304 15.12 -14.65 2.73
CA VAL A 304 15.63 -13.37 3.25
C VAL A 304 16.29 -13.54 4.61
N GLU A 305 15.75 -14.39 5.49
CA GLU A 305 16.37 -14.73 6.78
C GLU A 305 17.75 -15.37 6.55
N ALA A 306 17.85 -16.33 5.61
CA ALA A 306 19.11 -16.96 5.26
C ALA A 306 20.13 -15.95 4.72
N ALA A 307 19.71 -15.01 3.87
CA ALA A 307 20.57 -13.96 3.36
C ALA A 307 21.05 -13.00 4.47
N LEU A 308 20.18 -12.65 5.41
CA LEU A 308 20.55 -11.84 6.59
C LEU A 308 21.55 -12.58 7.48
N ARG A 309 21.34 -13.89 7.78
CA ARG A 309 22.28 -14.71 8.53
C ARG A 309 23.65 -14.80 7.85
N HIS A 310 23.64 -14.99 6.54
CA HIS A 310 24.87 -15.02 5.74
C HIS A 310 25.62 -13.69 5.80
N ALA A 311 24.90 -12.56 5.63
CA ALA A 311 25.50 -11.22 5.70
C ALA A 311 26.04 -10.91 7.10
N VAL A 312 25.33 -11.28 8.14
CA VAL A 312 25.75 -11.10 9.55
C VAL A 312 27.06 -11.86 9.83
N ALA A 313 27.26 -13.04 9.26
CA ALA A 313 28.50 -13.83 9.32
C ALA A 313 29.08 -13.95 10.74
N ASP A 314 28.22 -14.13 11.75
CA ASP A 314 28.62 -14.26 13.16
C ASP A 314 27.55 -15.09 13.91
N GLU A 315 27.95 -16.30 14.31
CA GLU A 315 27.07 -17.28 14.99
C GLU A 315 26.56 -16.79 16.36
N LYS A 316 27.25 -15.84 16.99
CA LYS A 316 26.82 -15.24 18.26
C LYS A 316 25.75 -14.14 18.06
N VAL A 317 25.43 -13.78 16.82
CA VAL A 317 24.33 -12.87 16.48
C VAL A 317 23.15 -13.71 16.02
N VAL A 318 22.15 -13.83 16.87
CA VAL A 318 20.94 -14.59 16.57
C VAL A 318 20.02 -13.75 15.71
N VAL A 319 19.64 -14.27 14.53
CA VAL A 319 18.65 -13.64 13.64
C VAL A 319 17.34 -14.41 13.78
N THR A 320 16.25 -13.71 14.11
CA THR A 320 14.92 -14.33 14.27
C THR A 320 13.86 -13.48 13.56
N VAL A 321 12.89 -14.14 12.93
CA VAL A 321 11.67 -13.49 12.39
C VAL A 321 10.77 -13.10 13.56
N THR A 322 10.41 -11.82 13.66
CA THR A 322 9.52 -11.32 14.72
C THR A 322 8.11 -11.04 14.21
N ARG A 323 7.97 -10.73 12.93
CA ARG A 323 6.68 -10.46 12.28
C ARG A 323 6.80 -10.75 10.78
N SER A 324 5.75 -11.27 10.17
CA SER A 324 5.61 -11.37 8.73
C SER A 324 4.13 -11.21 8.35
N ASN A 325 3.88 -10.46 7.28
CA ASN A 325 2.54 -10.34 6.72
C ASN A 325 2.24 -11.46 5.70
N GLY A 326 3.23 -12.29 5.35
CA GLY A 326 3.14 -13.32 4.32
C GLY A 326 3.11 -12.75 2.90
N ALA A 327 3.56 -13.56 1.94
CA ALA A 327 3.46 -13.24 0.53
C ALA A 327 2.01 -13.35 0.04
N SER A 328 1.70 -12.63 -1.05
CA SER A 328 0.48 -12.83 -1.81
C SER A 328 0.80 -12.92 -3.30
N PRO A 329 0.04 -13.69 -4.07
CA PRO A 329 0.22 -13.71 -5.52
C PRO A 329 -0.02 -12.33 -6.12
N MET A 330 0.60 -12.05 -7.25
CA MET A 330 0.22 -10.90 -8.07
C MET A 330 -1.10 -11.19 -8.78
N SER A 331 -1.92 -10.15 -8.99
CA SER A 331 -3.10 -10.26 -9.85
C SER A 331 -2.67 -10.49 -11.31
N PRO A 332 -3.37 -11.34 -12.07
CA PRO A 332 -3.11 -11.49 -13.51
C PRO A 332 -3.36 -10.14 -14.22
N LEU A 333 -2.62 -9.87 -15.28
CA LEU A 333 -2.86 -8.70 -16.13
C LEU A 333 -4.11 -8.95 -17.01
N ARG A 334 -5.31 -8.79 -16.42
CA ARG A 334 -6.57 -8.98 -17.12
C ARG A 334 -6.74 -7.92 -18.21
N ASP A 335 -6.99 -8.36 -19.43
CA ASP A 335 -7.14 -7.46 -20.57
C ASP A 335 -8.31 -6.48 -20.39
N ASP A 336 -9.43 -6.93 -19.84
CA ASP A 336 -10.60 -6.07 -19.56
C ASP A 336 -10.24 -4.90 -18.63
N VAL A 337 -9.56 -5.14 -17.50
CA VAL A 337 -9.16 -4.12 -16.55
C VAL A 337 -8.07 -3.20 -17.12
N ILE A 338 -7.00 -3.79 -17.66
CA ILE A 338 -5.84 -3.03 -18.14
C ILE A 338 -6.19 -2.21 -19.39
N ALA A 339 -6.92 -2.79 -20.36
CA ALA A 339 -7.29 -2.07 -21.58
C ALA A 339 -8.31 -0.96 -21.29
N ALA A 340 -9.30 -1.19 -20.43
CA ALA A 340 -10.24 -0.15 -20.02
C ALA A 340 -9.51 1.02 -19.32
N THR A 341 -8.61 0.71 -18.39
CA THR A 341 -7.79 1.73 -17.71
C THR A 341 -6.95 2.52 -18.69
N ARG A 342 -6.25 1.86 -19.62
CA ARG A 342 -5.44 2.53 -20.67
C ARG A 342 -6.28 3.44 -21.55
N ARG A 343 -7.40 2.95 -22.05
CA ARG A 343 -8.32 3.70 -22.90
C ARG A 343 -8.84 4.97 -22.22
N LEU A 344 -9.33 4.82 -20.99
CA LEU A 344 -9.86 5.94 -20.22
C LEU A 344 -8.77 6.95 -19.83
N THR A 345 -7.59 6.46 -19.42
CA THR A 345 -6.43 7.32 -19.13
C THR A 345 -6.09 8.18 -20.34
N SER A 346 -5.94 7.59 -21.53
CA SER A 346 -5.62 8.33 -22.76
C SER A 346 -6.72 9.32 -23.17
N SER A 347 -7.99 8.96 -22.91
CA SER A 347 -9.14 9.84 -23.21
C SER A 347 -9.22 11.04 -22.29
N LEU A 348 -9.02 10.85 -20.98
CA LEU A 348 -9.13 11.92 -19.98
C LEU A 348 -7.87 12.76 -19.87
N TRP A 349 -6.71 12.16 -20.08
CA TRP A 349 -5.41 12.80 -19.94
C TRP A 349 -4.49 12.44 -21.10
N PRO A 350 -4.64 13.11 -22.26
CA PRO A 350 -3.80 12.86 -23.43
C PRO A 350 -2.31 12.94 -23.11
N GLY A 351 -1.56 11.92 -23.50
CA GLY A 351 -0.11 11.80 -23.25
C GLY A 351 0.25 11.11 -21.92
N VAL A 352 -0.73 10.80 -21.06
CA VAL A 352 -0.51 9.99 -19.85
C VAL A 352 -0.59 8.51 -20.19
N VAL A 353 0.34 7.72 -19.67
CA VAL A 353 0.40 6.27 -19.87
C VAL A 353 -0.13 5.56 -18.63
N ALA A 354 -1.09 4.64 -18.81
CA ALA A 354 -1.48 3.72 -17.74
C ALA A 354 -0.58 2.47 -17.77
N VAL A 355 0.07 2.18 -16.64
CA VAL A 355 1.07 1.12 -16.54
C VAL A 355 0.83 0.23 -15.31
N PRO A 356 0.93 -1.11 -15.45
CA PRO A 356 0.92 -2.00 -14.30
C PRO A 356 2.08 -1.69 -13.34
N TYR A 357 1.80 -1.77 -12.05
CA TYR A 357 2.74 -1.39 -10.99
C TYR A 357 2.71 -2.39 -9.83
N MET A 358 3.86 -2.58 -9.21
CA MET A 358 4.00 -3.30 -7.95
C MET A 358 4.32 -2.30 -6.85
N VAL A 359 3.40 -2.09 -5.92
CA VAL A 359 3.60 -1.17 -4.81
C VAL A 359 4.60 -1.74 -3.80
N MET A 360 5.41 -0.88 -3.22
CA MET A 360 6.43 -1.26 -2.23
C MET A 360 5.87 -1.36 -0.81
N GLY A 361 4.71 -0.76 -0.57
CA GLY A 361 3.91 -0.89 0.64
C GLY A 361 3.03 -2.14 0.64
N GLY A 362 2.11 -2.23 1.59
CA GLY A 362 1.08 -3.27 1.62
C GLY A 362 -0.30 -2.61 1.58
N THR A 363 -1.30 -3.35 1.15
CA THR A 363 -2.72 -2.95 1.12
C THR A 363 -3.60 -4.12 1.53
N ASP A 364 -4.86 -3.88 1.81
CA ASP A 364 -5.88 -4.92 2.01
C ASP A 364 -6.00 -5.87 0.79
N GLY A 365 -5.56 -5.43 -0.39
CA GLY A 365 -5.51 -6.23 -1.61
C GLY A 365 -4.74 -7.54 -1.48
N ARG A 366 -3.72 -7.58 -0.62
CA ARG A 366 -2.95 -8.80 -0.31
C ARG A 366 -3.86 -9.93 0.18
N MET A 367 -4.77 -9.63 1.11
CA MET A 367 -5.66 -10.64 1.67
C MET A 367 -6.67 -11.15 0.66
N LEU A 368 -7.20 -10.27 -0.18
CA LEU A 368 -8.12 -10.64 -1.27
C LEU A 368 -7.42 -11.53 -2.30
N ARG A 369 -6.21 -11.15 -2.75
CA ARG A 369 -5.42 -11.97 -3.70
C ARG A 369 -5.11 -13.35 -3.12
N THR A 370 -4.73 -13.43 -1.84
CA THR A 370 -4.50 -14.70 -1.14
C THR A 370 -5.77 -15.54 -1.05
N ALA A 371 -6.94 -14.91 -0.93
CA ALA A 371 -8.24 -15.57 -0.92
C ALA A 371 -8.78 -15.92 -2.34
N GLY A 372 -8.00 -15.65 -3.39
CA GLY A 372 -8.36 -15.96 -4.78
C GLY A 372 -9.22 -14.90 -5.48
N ILE A 373 -9.27 -13.66 -4.94
CA ILE A 373 -9.93 -12.51 -5.56
C ILE A 373 -8.84 -11.57 -6.10
N PRO A 374 -8.56 -11.57 -7.43
CA PRO A 374 -7.62 -10.64 -8.05
C PRO A 374 -7.98 -9.20 -7.69
N THR A 375 -6.98 -8.41 -7.29
CA THR A 375 -7.21 -7.05 -6.82
C THR A 375 -6.28 -6.08 -7.53
N TYR A 376 -6.86 -5.00 -8.04
CA TYR A 376 -6.18 -3.95 -8.80
C TYR A 376 -6.32 -2.63 -8.08
N GLY A 377 -5.20 -2.01 -7.72
CA GLY A 377 -5.20 -0.67 -7.16
C GLY A 377 -5.31 0.35 -8.29
N VAL A 378 -6.35 1.19 -8.25
CA VAL A 378 -6.59 2.21 -9.27
C VAL A 378 -7.44 3.35 -8.71
N GLN A 379 -6.95 4.58 -8.87
CA GLN A 379 -7.64 5.77 -8.33
C GLN A 379 -7.90 6.85 -9.40
N GLY A 380 -6.94 7.06 -10.31
CA GLY A 380 -7.00 8.19 -11.23
C GLY A 380 -6.85 9.55 -10.53
N ILE A 381 -6.42 9.57 -9.27
CA ILE A 381 -6.07 10.76 -8.50
C ILE A 381 -4.58 10.99 -8.69
N PHE A 382 -4.20 12.20 -9.15
CA PHE A 382 -2.81 12.53 -9.43
C PHE A 382 -2.17 13.28 -8.28
N TYR A 383 -0.99 12.82 -7.88
CA TYR A 383 -0.14 13.43 -6.86
C TYR A 383 1.19 13.89 -7.48
N ASP A 384 1.68 15.05 -7.08
CA ASP A 384 3.02 15.50 -7.48
C ASP A 384 4.06 14.72 -6.69
N ALA A 385 5.07 14.18 -7.38
CA ALA A 385 6.12 13.34 -6.77
C ALA A 385 6.87 14.06 -5.63
N GLY A 386 6.95 15.40 -5.68
CA GLY A 386 7.54 16.21 -4.61
C GLY A 386 6.60 16.55 -3.45
N ASP A 387 5.32 16.16 -3.50
CA ASP A 387 4.30 16.54 -2.52
C ASP A 387 3.38 15.38 -2.10
N ILE A 388 3.89 14.16 -2.11
CA ILE A 388 3.19 13.00 -1.56
C ILE A 388 3.31 13.06 -0.04
N ARG A 389 2.15 13.22 0.65
CA ARG A 389 2.08 13.41 2.10
C ARG A 389 1.34 12.31 2.84
N PHE A 390 1.18 11.14 2.22
CA PHE A 390 0.59 9.98 2.89
C PHE A 390 1.35 9.68 4.19
N HIS A 391 0.64 9.45 5.29
CA HIS A 391 1.16 9.25 6.63
C HIS A 391 1.94 10.46 7.22
N GLY A 392 2.15 11.51 6.42
CA GLY A 392 2.83 12.74 6.83
C GLY A 392 1.90 13.76 7.49
N ARG A 393 2.46 14.90 7.85
CA ARG A 393 1.71 16.08 8.32
C ARG A 393 1.11 16.84 7.14
N ASP A 394 0.03 17.56 7.40
CA ASP A 394 -0.66 18.39 6.40
C ASP A 394 -0.98 17.62 5.12
N GLU A 395 -1.45 16.37 5.30
CA GLU A 395 -1.89 15.51 4.20
C GLU A 395 -2.96 16.22 3.40
N ARG A 396 -2.85 16.12 2.05
CA ARG A 396 -3.75 16.82 1.15
C ARG A 396 -3.90 16.12 -0.19
N VAL A 397 -5.02 16.37 -0.84
CA VAL A 397 -5.29 15.99 -2.22
C VAL A 397 -5.74 17.20 -3.02
N SER A 398 -5.29 17.34 -4.27
CA SER A 398 -5.78 18.40 -5.15
C SER A 398 -7.27 18.23 -5.40
N VAL A 399 -8.07 19.29 -5.21
CA VAL A 399 -9.51 19.32 -5.50
C VAL A 399 -9.77 18.88 -6.93
N ARG A 400 -8.98 19.40 -7.87
CA ARG A 400 -9.08 19.03 -9.29
C ARG A 400 -8.81 17.55 -9.50
N SER A 401 -7.70 17.02 -8.96
CA SER A 401 -7.34 15.60 -9.11
C SER A 401 -8.37 14.67 -8.46
N PHE A 402 -8.97 15.08 -7.33
CA PHE A 402 -10.04 14.34 -6.68
C PHE A 402 -11.27 14.18 -7.60
N TYR A 403 -11.76 15.26 -8.18
CA TYR A 403 -12.93 15.19 -9.07
C TYR A 403 -12.62 14.51 -10.41
N GLU A 404 -11.42 14.68 -10.95
CA GLU A 404 -10.98 13.94 -12.13
C GLU A 404 -10.88 12.43 -11.84
N GLY A 405 -10.36 12.03 -10.67
CA GLY A 405 -10.35 10.64 -10.22
C GLY A 405 -11.75 10.08 -10.02
N GLN A 406 -12.68 10.87 -9.47
CA GLN A 406 -14.08 10.47 -9.36
C GLN A 406 -14.70 10.16 -10.74
N GLU A 407 -14.51 11.02 -11.72
CA GLU A 407 -15.03 10.81 -13.07
C GLU A 407 -14.34 9.63 -13.78
N PHE A 408 -13.03 9.47 -13.60
CA PHE A 408 -12.29 8.33 -14.12
C PHE A 408 -12.83 7.01 -13.55
N LEU A 409 -12.96 6.89 -12.23
CA LEU A 409 -13.48 5.68 -11.58
C LEU A 409 -14.96 5.44 -11.91
N TYR A 410 -15.75 6.50 -12.07
CA TYR A 410 -17.13 6.39 -12.53
C TYR A 410 -17.22 5.73 -13.91
N ARG A 411 -16.41 6.17 -14.88
CA ARG A 411 -16.39 5.60 -16.23
C ARG A 411 -15.80 4.20 -16.23
N LEU A 412 -14.72 3.98 -15.47
CA LEU A 412 -14.05 2.67 -15.40
C LEU A 412 -15.02 1.57 -14.91
N VAL A 413 -15.73 1.83 -13.82
CA VAL A 413 -16.70 0.86 -13.29
C VAL A 413 -17.85 0.62 -14.28
N LYS A 414 -18.33 1.64 -14.99
CA LYS A 414 -19.34 1.44 -16.05
C LYS A 414 -18.83 0.56 -17.19
N ASP A 415 -17.60 0.79 -17.64
CA ASP A 415 -16.96 -0.01 -18.69
C ASP A 415 -16.79 -1.50 -18.27
N LEU A 416 -16.44 -1.74 -17.00
CA LEU A 416 -16.21 -3.07 -16.44
C LEU A 416 -17.50 -3.82 -16.06
N ALA A 417 -18.63 -3.13 -16.04
CA ALA A 417 -19.91 -3.66 -15.61
C ALA A 417 -21.01 -3.57 -16.68
N GLN A 418 -20.63 -3.31 -17.93
CA GLN A 418 -21.54 -3.35 -19.09
C GLN A 418 -21.74 -4.76 -19.64
#